data_0c47aa593ea7e3053f0c43e821b28014
#
_entry.id   0c47aa593ea7e3053f0c43e821b28014
#
_cell.length_a   1.000
_cell.length_b   1.000
_cell.length_c   1.000
_cell.angle_alpha   90.00
_cell.angle_beta   90.00
_cell.angle_gamma   90.00
#
_symmetry.space_group_name_H-M   'P 1'
#
loop_
_entity.id
_entity.type
_entity.pdbx_description
1 polymer ?
#
loop_
_entity_poly.entity_id
_entity_poly.type
_entity_poly.pdbx_seq_one_letter_code
_entity_poly.pdbx_strand_id
1 'polypeptide(L)'
;YSRMHCSFAFPEDIPRPYIGEISRDSEGLEETLNEMGVQTDLEDVTPEMEQELSKATSKAIVKEYEKQKNATLKKLDRKKTEYLLMDDEEGLVKYSPKYNNLLNNVMNSEGNVFIYTEYKTLEGIAVLSVVLKANGYDELRLKRDAEGDYIIDADLSNPLEHSKKRFLFWGENPESS
;
A
#
# COMPACT_ATOMS: atom_id res chain seq x y z
N TYR A 1 -17.85 -0.58 11.89
CA TYR A 1 -16.40 -0.77 12.01
C TYR A 1 -15.96 -1.74 10.93
N SER A 2 -15.13 -1.27 10.01
CA SER A 2 -14.61 -2.07 8.90
C SER A 2 -13.63 -3.12 9.44
N ARG A 3 -13.80 -4.40 9.06
CA ARG A 3 -12.86 -5.50 9.37
C ARG A 3 -11.41 -5.19 8.93
N MET A 4 -11.25 -4.26 8.03
CA MET A 4 -9.98 -3.79 7.51
C MET A 4 -9.09 -3.16 8.60
N HIS A 5 -9.67 -2.31 9.46
CA HIS A 5 -8.94 -1.65 10.55
C HIS A 5 -8.46 -2.60 11.66
N CYS A 6 -8.97 -3.83 11.70
CA CYS A 6 -8.56 -4.85 12.67
C CYS A 6 -7.29 -5.61 12.27
N SER A 7 -6.73 -5.35 11.09
CA SER A 7 -5.55 -6.09 10.62
C SER A 7 -4.24 -5.46 11.02
N PHE A 8 -4.19 -4.11 11.08
CA PHE A 8 -2.98 -3.36 11.45
C PHE A 8 -3.36 -1.99 12.04
N ALA A 9 -2.78 -1.64 13.18
CA ALA A 9 -2.86 -0.32 13.78
C ALA A 9 -1.62 0.49 13.39
N PHE A 10 -1.81 1.64 12.76
CA PHE A 10 -0.69 2.50 12.37
C PHE A 10 -0.08 3.19 13.59
N PRO A 11 1.27 3.33 13.66
CA PRO A 11 1.95 4.15 14.66
C PRO A 11 1.49 5.62 14.62
N GLU A 12 1.52 6.32 15.76
CA GLU A 12 1.07 7.71 15.85
C GLU A 12 1.84 8.67 14.94
N ASP A 13 3.12 8.42 14.73
CA ASP A 13 3.99 9.22 13.85
C ASP A 13 3.88 8.84 12.35
N ILE A 14 3.13 7.79 12.04
CA ILE A 14 2.82 7.33 10.69
C ILE A 14 1.30 7.23 10.53
N PRO A 15 0.58 8.36 10.48
CA PRO A 15 -0.87 8.32 10.43
C PRO A 15 -1.38 7.68 9.14
N ARG A 16 -2.48 6.96 9.27
CA ARG A 16 -3.21 6.40 8.14
C ARG A 16 -3.93 7.51 7.39
N PRO A 17 -3.78 7.63 6.06
CA PRO A 17 -4.55 8.60 5.29
C PRO A 17 -6.04 8.23 5.23
N TYR A 18 -6.90 9.23 5.34
CA TYR A 18 -8.35 9.08 5.23
C TYR A 18 -8.90 10.00 4.13
N ILE A 19 -9.70 9.43 3.24
CA ILE A 19 -10.34 10.17 2.15
C ILE A 19 -11.17 11.36 2.68
N GLY A 20 -11.85 11.18 3.83
CA GLY A 20 -12.64 12.24 4.44
C GLY A 20 -11.83 13.42 5.00
N GLU A 21 -10.55 13.24 5.30
CA GLU A 21 -9.62 14.32 5.67
C GLU A 21 -9.13 15.04 4.41
N ILE A 22 -8.74 14.30 3.39
CA ILE A 22 -8.32 14.83 2.09
C ILE A 22 -9.43 15.69 1.47
N SER A 23 -10.69 15.26 1.53
CA SER A 23 -11.81 16.04 1.00
C SER A 23 -12.11 17.34 1.77
N ARG A 24 -11.53 17.54 2.95
CA ARG A 24 -11.62 18.77 3.76
C ARG A 24 -10.39 19.65 3.63
N ASP A 25 -9.29 19.12 3.13
CA ASP A 25 -8.06 19.85 2.85
C ASP A 25 -8.18 20.55 1.48
N SER A 26 -8.69 21.77 1.49
CA SER A 26 -8.90 22.58 0.28
C SER A 26 -7.59 22.91 -0.43
N GLU A 27 -6.51 23.18 0.31
CA GLU A 27 -5.22 23.58 -0.28
C GLU A 27 -4.58 22.42 -1.06
N GLY A 28 -4.54 21.21 -0.49
CA GLY A 28 -4.02 20.03 -1.17
C GLY A 28 -4.84 19.60 -2.39
N LEU A 29 -6.16 19.82 -2.36
CA LEU A 29 -7.02 19.53 -3.50
C LEU A 29 -6.86 20.57 -4.62
N GLU A 30 -6.73 21.85 -4.31
CA GLU A 30 -6.47 22.91 -5.28
C GLU A 30 -5.13 22.69 -6.00
N GLU A 31 -4.07 22.33 -5.26
CA GLU A 31 -2.78 21.98 -5.85
C GLU A 31 -2.92 20.81 -6.82
N THR A 32 -3.62 19.76 -6.43
CA THR A 32 -3.84 18.57 -7.27
C THR A 32 -4.69 18.86 -8.49
N LEU A 33 -5.73 19.69 -8.38
CA LEU A 33 -6.56 20.13 -9.50
C LEU A 33 -5.75 20.97 -10.49
N ASN A 34 -4.90 21.88 -10.00
CA ASN A 34 -3.99 22.67 -10.82
C ASN A 34 -2.97 21.79 -11.56
N GLU A 35 -2.38 20.78 -10.89
CA GLU A 35 -1.52 19.78 -11.56
C GLU A 35 -2.24 19.00 -12.66
N MET A 36 -3.57 18.82 -12.54
CA MET A 36 -4.41 18.16 -13.54
C MET A 36 -4.86 19.12 -14.65
N GLY A 37 -4.49 20.42 -14.58
CA GLY A 37 -4.86 21.43 -15.56
C GLY A 37 -6.33 21.89 -15.46
N VAL A 38 -6.95 21.71 -14.31
CA VAL A 38 -8.33 22.17 -14.04
C VAL A 38 -8.27 23.56 -13.42
N GLN A 39 -8.89 24.56 -14.07
CA GLN A 39 -9.03 25.91 -13.50
C GLN A 39 -10.13 25.91 -12.43
N THR A 40 -9.79 26.36 -11.24
CA THR A 40 -10.71 26.46 -10.09
C THR A 40 -11.38 27.81 -9.94
N ASP A 41 -10.81 28.87 -10.56
CA ASP A 41 -11.35 30.24 -10.55
C ASP A 41 -12.34 30.43 -11.71
N LEU A 42 -13.57 30.06 -11.48
CA LEU A 42 -14.66 30.23 -12.46
C LEU A 42 -15.67 31.25 -11.93
N GLU A 43 -15.72 32.45 -12.52
CA GLU A 43 -16.70 33.49 -12.18
C GLU A 43 -18.13 33.16 -12.68
N ASP A 44 -18.27 32.36 -13.78
CA ASP A 44 -19.54 31.92 -14.34
C ASP A 44 -19.54 30.41 -14.57
N VAL A 45 -20.15 29.64 -13.68
CA VAL A 45 -20.22 28.17 -13.77
C VAL A 45 -21.51 27.72 -14.46
N THR A 46 -21.38 27.01 -15.59
CA THR A 46 -22.52 26.33 -16.22
C THR A 46 -22.78 24.96 -15.57
N PRO A 47 -24.01 24.38 -15.67
CA PRO A 47 -24.29 23.05 -15.11
C PRO A 47 -23.38 21.93 -15.65
N GLU A 48 -22.91 22.06 -16.88
CA GLU A 48 -21.98 21.13 -17.52
C GLU A 48 -20.58 21.25 -16.87
N MET A 49 -20.12 22.49 -16.62
CA MET A 49 -18.86 22.78 -15.94
C MET A 49 -18.87 22.29 -14.47
N GLU A 50 -20.00 22.45 -13.76
CA GLU A 50 -20.17 21.89 -12.40
C GLU A 50 -20.01 20.37 -12.39
N GLN A 51 -20.55 19.68 -13.40
CA GLN A 51 -20.44 18.22 -13.49
C GLN A 51 -19.02 17.77 -13.83
N GLU A 52 -18.31 18.49 -14.68
CA GLU A 52 -16.90 18.21 -15.00
C GLU A 52 -15.99 18.50 -13.81
N LEU A 53 -16.21 19.62 -13.11
CA LEU A 53 -15.46 19.96 -11.89
C LEU A 53 -15.69 18.92 -10.79
N SER A 54 -16.91 18.45 -10.60
CA SER A 54 -17.22 17.38 -9.64
C SER A 54 -16.48 16.08 -9.96
N LYS A 55 -16.39 15.71 -11.24
CA LYS A 55 -15.62 14.55 -11.71
C LYS A 55 -14.13 14.76 -11.53
N ALA A 56 -13.61 15.95 -11.84
CA ALA A 56 -12.20 16.31 -11.66
C ALA A 56 -11.81 16.30 -10.18
N THR A 57 -12.65 16.88 -9.31
CA THR A 57 -12.46 16.88 -7.85
C THR A 57 -12.43 15.44 -7.31
N SER A 58 -13.33 14.58 -7.76
CA SER A 58 -13.33 13.17 -7.35
C SER A 58 -12.04 12.45 -7.78
N LYS A 59 -11.53 12.72 -8.98
CA LYS A 59 -10.25 12.18 -9.44
C LYS A 59 -9.06 12.73 -8.66
N ALA A 60 -9.08 14.04 -8.34
CA ALA A 60 -8.04 14.69 -7.53
C ALA A 60 -7.98 14.08 -6.13
N ILE A 61 -9.13 13.86 -5.48
CA ILE A 61 -9.19 13.18 -4.17
C ILE A 61 -8.56 11.79 -4.23
N VAL A 62 -8.86 11.02 -5.26
CA VAL A 62 -8.28 9.67 -5.44
C VAL A 62 -6.77 9.77 -5.65
N LYS A 63 -6.30 10.68 -6.50
CA LYS A 63 -4.86 10.88 -6.77
C LYS A 63 -4.11 11.30 -5.50
N GLU A 64 -4.65 12.24 -4.72
CA GLU A 64 -4.03 12.68 -3.48
C GLU A 64 -4.04 11.55 -2.43
N TYR A 65 -5.14 10.77 -2.33
CA TYR A 65 -5.18 9.60 -1.46
C TYR A 65 -4.09 8.58 -1.81
N GLU A 66 -3.89 8.27 -3.09
CA GLU A 66 -2.84 7.37 -3.56
C GLU A 66 -1.43 7.91 -3.23
N LYS A 67 -1.22 9.21 -3.40
CA LYS A 67 0.04 9.90 -3.04
C LYS A 67 0.32 9.76 -1.54
N GLN A 68 -0.67 10.05 -0.69
CA GLN A 68 -0.54 9.94 0.76
C GLN A 68 -0.38 8.49 1.21
N LYS A 69 -1.13 7.55 0.63
CA LYS A 69 -0.98 6.11 0.86
C LYS A 69 0.46 5.64 0.59
N ASN A 70 1.01 6.02 -0.56
CA ASN A 70 2.38 5.66 -0.93
C ASN A 70 3.42 6.31 -0.01
N ALA A 71 3.20 7.55 0.42
CA ALA A 71 4.06 8.23 1.39
C ALA A 71 4.04 7.52 2.76
N THR A 72 2.87 7.11 3.23
CA THR A 72 2.69 6.35 4.47
C THR A 72 3.41 5.00 4.41
N LEU A 73 3.24 4.25 3.32
CA LEU A 73 3.94 2.97 3.13
C LEU A 73 5.47 3.15 3.08
N LYS A 74 5.97 4.19 2.40
CA LYS A 74 7.41 4.52 2.39
C LYS A 74 7.94 4.88 3.77
N LYS A 75 7.18 5.62 4.59
CA LYS A 75 7.55 5.92 5.98
C LYS A 75 7.59 4.64 6.81
N LEU A 76 6.59 3.78 6.68
CA LEU A 76 6.52 2.50 7.38
C LEU A 76 7.68 1.57 6.97
N ASP A 77 8.03 1.50 5.69
CA ASP A 77 9.16 0.70 5.21
C ASP A 77 10.51 1.21 5.76
N ARG A 78 10.70 2.53 5.87
CA ARG A 78 11.91 3.12 6.48
C ARG A 78 12.06 2.78 7.96
N LYS A 79 10.95 2.67 8.67
CA LYS A 79 10.89 2.39 10.11
C LYS A 79 10.47 0.94 10.42
N LYS A 80 10.53 0.05 9.45
CA LYS A 80 10.04 -1.32 9.58
C LYS A 80 10.71 -2.12 10.70
N THR A 81 11.98 -1.86 10.98
CA THR A 81 12.71 -2.51 12.09
C THR A 81 12.31 -1.98 13.47
N GLU A 82 11.69 -0.80 13.53
CA GLU A 82 11.18 -0.22 14.76
C GLU A 82 9.77 -0.76 15.11
N TYR A 83 8.91 -0.94 14.08
CA TYR A 83 7.49 -1.22 14.31
C TYR A 83 7.04 -2.62 13.88
N LEU A 84 7.79 -3.33 13.03
CA LEU A 84 7.29 -4.50 12.33
C LEU A 84 8.09 -5.79 12.58
N LEU A 85 9.02 -5.79 13.54
CA LEU A 85 9.72 -7.01 13.92
C LEU A 85 8.79 -7.95 14.67
N MET A 86 8.84 -9.23 14.28
CA MET A 86 8.07 -10.30 14.90
C MET A 86 8.53 -10.54 16.34
N ASP A 87 7.60 -10.93 17.21
CA ASP A 87 7.81 -11.24 18.62
C ASP A 87 8.37 -10.08 19.46
N ASP A 88 8.37 -8.87 18.92
CA ASP A 88 8.70 -7.66 19.64
C ASP A 88 7.39 -7.04 20.23
N GLU A 89 7.34 -6.89 21.54
CA GLU A 89 6.16 -6.35 22.26
C GLU A 89 5.85 -4.90 21.89
N GLU A 90 6.87 -4.10 21.60
CA GLU A 90 6.71 -2.72 21.12
C GLU A 90 6.62 -2.64 19.58
N GLY A 91 6.94 -3.74 18.89
CA GLY A 91 6.90 -3.90 17.44
C GLY A 91 5.59 -4.50 16.94
N LEU A 92 5.71 -5.57 16.12
CA LEU A 92 4.57 -6.16 15.41
C LEU A 92 3.47 -6.69 16.32
N VAL A 93 3.80 -7.17 17.52
CA VAL A 93 2.81 -7.65 18.51
C VAL A 93 1.84 -6.54 18.89
N LYS A 94 2.34 -5.31 19.07
CA LYS A 94 1.55 -4.12 19.42
C LYS A 94 0.67 -3.64 18.26
N TYR A 95 1.24 -3.55 17.06
CA TYR A 95 0.57 -2.94 15.90
C TYR A 95 -0.28 -3.93 15.11
N SER A 96 0.06 -5.23 15.13
CA SER A 96 -0.69 -6.27 14.47
C SER A 96 -0.46 -7.66 15.07
N PRO A 97 -1.12 -8.03 16.18
CA PRO A 97 -1.10 -9.40 16.69
C PRO A 97 -1.49 -10.43 15.62
N LYS A 98 -2.37 -10.03 14.69
CA LYS A 98 -2.79 -10.87 13.57
C LYS A 98 -1.64 -11.21 12.62
N TYR A 99 -0.84 -10.21 12.22
CA TYR A 99 0.30 -10.45 11.35
C TYR A 99 1.46 -11.14 12.09
N ASN A 100 1.60 -10.88 13.39
CA ASN A 100 2.55 -11.61 14.21
C ASN A 100 2.23 -13.12 14.23
N ASN A 101 0.98 -13.49 14.49
CA ASN A 101 0.53 -14.88 14.46
C ASN A 101 0.65 -15.50 13.05
N LEU A 102 0.33 -14.73 12.01
CA LEU A 102 0.47 -15.18 10.62
C LEU A 102 1.92 -15.50 10.30
N LEU A 103 2.87 -14.64 10.66
CA LEU A 103 4.30 -14.88 10.45
C LEU A 103 4.79 -16.10 11.23
N ASN A 104 4.38 -16.28 12.48
CA ASN A 104 4.69 -17.48 13.26
C ASN A 104 4.23 -18.76 12.54
N ASN A 105 3.03 -18.76 11.98
CA ASN A 105 2.53 -19.90 11.21
C ASN A 105 3.34 -20.12 9.92
N VAL A 106 3.68 -19.05 9.20
CA VAL A 106 4.50 -19.12 7.98
C VAL A 106 5.89 -19.65 8.30
N MET A 107 6.52 -19.20 9.38
CA MET A 107 7.88 -19.63 9.75
C MET A 107 7.96 -21.08 10.21
N ASN A 108 6.89 -21.60 10.82
CA ASN A 108 6.77 -22.97 11.28
C ASN A 108 6.25 -23.93 10.21
N SER A 109 5.93 -23.45 9.03
CA SER A 109 5.51 -24.30 7.90
C SER A 109 6.69 -24.97 7.22
N GLU A 110 6.57 -26.28 6.95
CA GLU A 110 7.60 -27.06 6.26
C GLU A 110 7.62 -26.86 4.74
N GLY A 111 6.60 -26.19 4.18
CA GLY A 111 6.44 -26.01 2.73
C GLY A 111 5.97 -24.62 2.32
N ASN A 112 5.53 -24.51 1.08
CA ASN A 112 4.99 -23.27 0.55
C ASN A 112 3.67 -22.92 1.26
N VAL A 113 3.55 -21.64 1.64
CA VAL A 113 2.35 -21.10 2.29
C VAL A 113 1.60 -20.22 1.31
N PHE A 114 0.30 -20.41 1.21
CA PHE A 114 -0.61 -19.55 0.46
C PHE A 114 -1.38 -18.67 1.44
N ILE A 115 -1.30 -17.34 1.25
CA ILE A 115 -2.01 -16.35 2.06
C ILE A 115 -3.03 -15.64 1.17
N TYR A 116 -4.31 -15.70 1.58
CA TYR A 116 -5.39 -14.99 0.91
C TYR A 116 -5.84 -13.78 1.72
N THR A 117 -6.06 -12.66 1.05
CA THR A 117 -6.70 -11.47 1.63
C THR A 117 -7.58 -10.79 0.58
N GLU A 118 -8.73 -10.30 0.99
CA GLU A 118 -9.63 -9.49 0.17
C GLU A 118 -9.13 -8.04 0.02
N TYR A 119 -8.25 -7.60 0.93
CA TYR A 119 -7.79 -6.21 0.99
C TYR A 119 -6.48 -6.05 0.24
N LYS A 120 -6.54 -5.29 -0.86
CA LYS A 120 -5.36 -4.94 -1.69
C LYS A 120 -4.64 -3.69 -1.18
N THR A 121 -5.30 -2.87 -0.37
CA THR A 121 -4.81 -1.58 0.10
C THR A 121 -4.04 -1.66 1.42
N LEU A 122 -3.81 -0.52 2.05
CA LEU A 122 -2.92 -0.29 3.18
C LEU A 122 -2.87 -1.45 4.20
N GLU A 123 -3.97 -1.77 4.88
CA GLU A 123 -4.00 -2.78 5.95
C GLU A 123 -4.02 -4.24 5.44
N GLY A 124 -4.00 -4.41 4.12
CA GLY A 124 -3.95 -5.71 3.47
C GLY A 124 -2.56 -6.06 2.95
N ILE A 125 -2.48 -6.39 1.64
CA ILE A 125 -1.25 -6.84 0.97
C ILE A 125 -0.12 -5.83 1.11
N ALA A 126 -0.39 -4.52 1.04
CA ALA A 126 0.65 -3.50 1.04
C ALA A 126 1.43 -3.47 2.38
N VAL A 127 0.74 -3.42 3.52
CA VAL A 127 1.40 -3.50 4.84
C VAL A 127 2.00 -4.88 5.07
N LEU A 128 1.32 -5.96 4.68
CA LEU A 128 1.85 -7.32 4.81
C LEU A 128 3.20 -7.48 4.07
N SER A 129 3.36 -6.84 2.90
CA SER A 129 4.64 -6.87 2.18
C SER A 129 5.77 -6.22 3.00
N VAL A 130 5.49 -5.09 3.63
CA VAL A 130 6.48 -4.40 4.48
C VAL A 130 6.81 -5.24 5.72
N VAL A 131 5.81 -5.88 6.31
CA VAL A 131 5.98 -6.81 7.46
C VAL A 131 6.86 -7.99 7.07
N LEU A 132 6.62 -8.62 5.92
CA LEU A 132 7.45 -9.72 5.43
C LEU A 132 8.89 -9.28 5.18
N LYS A 133 9.10 -8.12 4.55
CA LYS A 133 10.44 -7.53 4.32
C LYS A 133 11.17 -7.21 5.63
N ALA A 134 10.47 -6.71 6.65
CA ALA A 134 11.05 -6.46 7.97
C ALA A 134 11.58 -7.74 8.62
N ASN A 135 10.96 -8.88 8.35
CA ASN A 135 11.26 -10.17 8.95
C ASN A 135 12.07 -11.11 8.02
N GLY A 136 12.83 -10.53 7.08
CA GLY A 136 13.83 -11.24 6.29
C GLY A 136 13.33 -11.96 5.05
N TYR A 137 12.12 -11.64 4.57
CA TYR A 137 11.61 -12.14 3.30
C TYR A 137 11.92 -11.16 2.17
N ASP A 138 12.36 -11.66 1.03
CA ASP A 138 12.54 -10.87 -0.19
C ASP A 138 11.32 -11.01 -1.12
N GLU A 139 10.89 -9.89 -1.70
CA GLU A 139 9.80 -9.89 -2.69
C GLU A 139 10.32 -10.40 -4.04
N LEU A 140 9.64 -11.39 -4.59
CA LEU A 140 9.87 -11.88 -5.94
C LEU A 140 8.83 -11.25 -6.86
N ARG A 141 9.29 -10.62 -7.94
CA ARG A 141 8.41 -10.05 -8.96
C ARG A 141 8.54 -10.81 -10.26
N LEU A 142 7.41 -11.01 -10.91
CA LEU A 142 7.33 -11.67 -12.22
C LEU A 142 6.96 -10.63 -13.27
N LYS A 143 7.55 -10.75 -14.44
CA LYS A 143 7.12 -10.05 -15.66
C LYS A 143 6.83 -11.05 -16.75
N ARG A 144 6.09 -10.64 -17.78
CA ARG A 144 5.92 -11.45 -18.99
C ARG A 144 7.04 -11.17 -19.96
N ASP A 145 7.59 -12.23 -20.57
CA ASP A 145 8.52 -12.09 -21.69
C ASP A 145 7.79 -11.83 -23.02
N ALA A 146 8.52 -11.84 -24.12
CA ALA A 146 7.99 -11.60 -25.46
C ALA A 146 7.06 -12.72 -25.95
N GLU A 147 7.24 -13.92 -25.42
CA GLU A 147 6.44 -15.11 -25.70
C GLU A 147 5.18 -15.20 -24.83
N GLY A 148 5.09 -14.35 -23.79
CA GLY A 148 3.98 -14.28 -22.85
C GLY A 148 4.15 -15.15 -21.60
N ASP A 149 5.29 -15.79 -21.45
CA ASP A 149 5.64 -16.61 -20.30
C ASP A 149 6.05 -15.75 -19.08
N TYR A 150 5.81 -16.27 -17.88
CA TYR A 150 6.22 -15.58 -16.66
C TYR A 150 7.69 -15.85 -16.36
N ILE A 151 8.47 -14.78 -16.33
CA ILE A 151 9.88 -14.82 -15.92
C ILE A 151 10.12 -13.92 -14.70
N ILE A 152 11.18 -14.22 -13.95
CA ILE A 152 11.57 -13.39 -12.81
C ILE A 152 12.05 -12.04 -13.31
N ASP A 153 11.50 -10.94 -12.77
CA ASP A 153 11.98 -9.60 -13.03
C ASP A 153 13.25 -9.31 -12.22
N ALA A 154 14.39 -9.58 -12.84
CA ALA A 154 15.70 -9.41 -12.21
C ALA A 154 16.01 -7.95 -11.85
N ASP A 155 15.39 -6.98 -12.52
CA ASP A 155 15.60 -5.55 -12.24
C ASP A 155 14.92 -5.09 -10.95
N LEU A 156 13.83 -5.78 -10.56
CA LEU A 156 13.02 -5.46 -9.38
C LEU A 156 13.17 -6.48 -8.24
N SER A 157 13.74 -7.63 -8.51
CA SER A 157 13.98 -8.70 -7.53
C SER A 157 15.43 -8.69 -7.09
N ASN A 158 15.69 -8.85 -5.81
CA ASN A 158 17.04 -9.08 -5.33
C ASN A 158 17.63 -10.35 -5.95
N PRO A 159 18.96 -10.40 -6.18
CA PRO A 159 19.61 -11.58 -6.74
C PRO A 159 19.18 -12.87 -6.05
N LEU A 160 19.01 -13.93 -6.84
CA LEU A 160 18.57 -15.24 -6.37
C LEU A 160 19.63 -15.88 -5.44
N GLU A 161 19.69 -15.44 -4.21
CA GLU A 161 20.41 -16.16 -3.16
C GLU A 161 19.53 -17.33 -2.69
N HIS A 162 20.00 -18.56 -2.86
CA HIS A 162 19.24 -19.79 -2.54
C HIS A 162 18.84 -19.93 -1.06
N SER A 163 19.43 -19.12 -0.17
CA SER A 163 19.19 -19.18 1.28
C SER A 163 18.09 -18.22 1.78
N LYS A 164 17.60 -17.31 0.96
CA LYS A 164 16.61 -16.30 1.41
C LYS A 164 15.18 -16.80 1.24
N LYS A 165 14.38 -16.58 2.27
CA LYS A 165 12.92 -16.76 2.23
C LYS A 165 12.31 -15.73 1.29
N ARG A 166 11.30 -16.12 0.50
CA ARG A 166 10.71 -15.26 -0.53
C ARG A 166 9.20 -15.29 -0.47
N PHE A 167 8.60 -14.19 -0.92
CA PHE A 167 7.18 -14.12 -1.15
C PHE A 167 6.88 -13.52 -2.54
N LEU A 168 5.74 -13.88 -3.07
CA LEU A 168 5.24 -13.44 -4.36
C LEU A 168 3.78 -13.03 -4.19
N PHE A 169 3.40 -11.90 -4.79
CA PHE A 169 2.00 -11.53 -4.92
C PHE A 169 1.41 -12.10 -6.20
N TRP A 170 0.26 -12.74 -6.05
CA TRP A 170 -0.53 -13.21 -7.17
C TRP A 170 -1.82 -12.38 -7.26
N GLY A 171 -1.98 -11.62 -8.35
CA GLY A 171 -3.13 -10.74 -8.57
C GLY A 171 -2.75 -9.53 -9.42
N GLU A 172 -3.68 -8.63 -9.67
CA GLU A 172 -3.37 -7.35 -10.29
C GLU A 172 -2.40 -6.57 -9.40
N ASN A 173 -1.29 -6.15 -9.99
CA ASN A 173 -0.24 -5.43 -9.27
C ASN A 173 -0.79 -4.08 -8.79
N PRO A 174 -0.78 -3.78 -7.49
CA PRO A 174 -1.29 -2.50 -6.98
C PRO A 174 -0.45 -1.28 -7.40
N GLU A 175 0.73 -1.50 -8.00
CA GLU A 175 1.63 -0.43 -8.47
C GLU A 175 1.50 -0.13 -9.98
N SER A 176 0.62 -0.85 -10.70
CA SER A 176 0.43 -0.70 -12.16
C SER A 176 -0.91 -0.05 -12.55
N SER A 177 -1.54 0.70 -11.64
CA SER A 177 -2.78 1.45 -11.92
C SER A 177 -2.56 2.93 -11.76
#